data_bc37dd6bceab169212c668afcf6b2ed8
#
_entry.id   bc37dd6bceab169212c668afcf6b2ed8
#
_cell.length_a   1.000
_cell.length_b   1.000
_cell.length_c   1.000
_cell.angle_alpha   90.00
_cell.angle_beta   90.00
_cell.angle_gamma   90.00
#
_symmetry.space_group_name_H-M   'P 1'
#
loop_
_entity.id
_entity.type
_entity.pdbx_description
1 polymer ?
#
loop_
_entity_poly.entity_id
_entity_poly.type
_entity_poly.pdbx_seq_one_letter_code
_entity_poly.pdbx_strand_id
1 'polypeptide(L)'
;RGAEDRAGPAGLDVPARGFSYRRPGPLDMRMDPTRGRPASVLVHRMGEAELAAALLELGDETDAPAIARLIVERRARAPIRTTQDLTALVCEARDFTLERAAGAKLHPAARTFQALRMLVNRETGNLERLLAVLPSCLRPRGRAVLLSFHSGEDRRVKQAFRAGATKVFIEEFQN
;
A
#
# COMPACT_ATOMS: atom_id res chain seq x y z
N ARG A 1 17.49 -20.09 -21.36
CA ARG A 1 17.89 -20.47 -19.98
C ARG A 1 17.40 -19.41 -19.04
N GLY A 2 16.55 -19.81 -18.14
CA GLY A 2 15.60 -19.13 -17.31
C GLY A 2 16.11 -17.92 -16.55
N ALA A 3 15.32 -16.86 -16.60
CA ALA A 3 15.28 -15.88 -15.54
C ALA A 3 14.55 -16.57 -14.36
N GLU A 4 15.29 -16.92 -13.33
CA GLU A 4 14.72 -17.41 -12.07
C GLU A 4 13.77 -16.34 -11.53
N ASP A 5 12.48 -16.70 -11.47
CA ASP A 5 11.48 -15.97 -10.72
C ASP A 5 12.01 -15.78 -9.29
N ARG A 6 12.48 -14.58 -8.98
CA ARG A 6 12.70 -14.20 -7.59
C ARG A 6 11.34 -14.13 -6.95
N ALA A 7 10.97 -15.23 -6.30
CA ALA A 7 9.78 -15.32 -5.49
C ALA A 7 9.82 -14.19 -4.44
N GLY A 8 9.02 -13.17 -4.64
CA GLY A 8 8.66 -12.23 -3.59
C GLY A 8 7.98 -12.99 -2.44
N PRO A 9 7.72 -12.35 -1.29
CA PRO A 9 7.14 -13.01 -0.14
C PRO A 9 5.94 -13.85 -0.58
N ALA A 10 5.96 -15.12 -0.21
CA ALA A 10 5.10 -16.18 -0.74
C ALA A 10 3.62 -15.73 -0.82
N GLY A 11 3.10 -15.64 -2.03
CA GLY A 11 1.70 -15.38 -2.31
C GLY A 11 1.34 -14.00 -2.90
N LEU A 12 2.25 -13.02 -3.02
CA LEU A 12 1.95 -11.73 -3.66
C LEU A 12 1.94 -11.83 -5.19
N ASP A 13 2.65 -12.80 -5.76
CA ASP A 13 2.75 -13.00 -7.21
C ASP A 13 1.64 -13.88 -7.81
N VAL A 14 0.70 -14.36 -6.99
CA VAL A 14 -0.44 -15.15 -7.47
C VAL A 14 -1.48 -14.24 -8.10
N PRO A 15 -1.77 -14.33 -9.41
CA PRO A 15 -2.71 -13.45 -10.10
C PRO A 15 -4.10 -13.43 -9.47
N ALA A 16 -4.55 -14.57 -8.96
CA ALA A 16 -5.86 -14.71 -8.31
C ALA A 16 -6.02 -13.85 -7.04
N ARG A 17 -4.94 -13.30 -6.48
CA ARG A 17 -4.97 -12.44 -5.29
C ARG A 17 -5.06 -10.95 -5.59
N GLY A 18 -4.85 -10.54 -6.84
CA GLY A 18 -5.05 -9.17 -7.30
C GLY A 18 -4.06 -8.13 -6.81
N PHE A 19 -2.85 -8.52 -6.40
CA PHE A 19 -1.80 -7.59 -5.97
C PHE A 19 -1.03 -6.96 -7.12
N SER A 20 -1.05 -7.58 -8.31
CA SER A 20 -0.23 -7.17 -9.44
C SER A 20 -0.99 -6.26 -10.40
N TYR A 21 -0.45 -5.09 -10.69
CA TYR A 21 -0.91 -4.22 -11.77
C TYR A 21 -0.46 -4.71 -13.17
N ARG A 22 0.44 -5.69 -13.24
CA ARG A 22 0.95 -6.23 -14.50
C ARG A 22 0.24 -7.52 -14.93
N ARG A 23 -0.34 -8.26 -13.99
CA ARG A 23 -0.98 -9.54 -14.24
C ARG A 23 -2.49 -9.40 -14.05
N PRO A 24 -3.30 -9.96 -14.97
CA PRO A 24 -4.74 -9.96 -14.84
C PRO A 24 -5.21 -10.80 -13.66
N GLY A 25 -6.17 -10.28 -12.90
CA GLY A 25 -6.77 -10.98 -11.77
C GLY A 25 -7.91 -10.19 -11.15
N PRO A 26 -8.64 -10.80 -10.20
CA PRO A 26 -9.67 -10.09 -9.46
C PRO A 26 -9.04 -8.97 -8.62
N LEU A 27 -9.72 -7.85 -8.46
CA LEU A 27 -9.27 -6.74 -7.64
C LEU A 27 -9.58 -7.03 -6.16
N ASP A 28 -8.82 -7.96 -5.57
CA ASP A 28 -9.00 -8.39 -4.18
C ASP A 28 -8.04 -7.73 -3.21
N MET A 29 -6.75 -7.98 -3.31
CA MET A 29 -5.66 -7.45 -2.48
C MET A 29 -5.69 -7.82 -0.99
N ARG A 30 -6.55 -8.72 -0.55
CA ARG A 30 -6.54 -9.18 0.86
C ARG A 30 -5.39 -10.15 1.10
N MET A 31 -4.63 -9.94 2.17
CA MET A 31 -3.62 -10.91 2.63
C MET A 31 -4.29 -12.15 3.22
N ASP A 32 -5.39 -11.96 3.96
CA ASP A 32 -6.28 -13.02 4.44
C ASP A 32 -7.64 -12.90 3.74
N PRO A 33 -7.97 -13.77 2.76
CA PRO A 33 -9.21 -13.70 2.01
C PRO A 33 -10.47 -14.01 2.85
N THR A 34 -10.30 -14.56 4.06
CA THR A 34 -11.42 -14.84 4.99
C THR A 34 -11.84 -13.58 5.75
N ARG A 35 -11.03 -12.52 5.74
CA ARG A 35 -11.25 -11.30 6.52
C ARG A 35 -11.30 -10.05 5.65
N GLY A 36 -12.00 -9.06 6.15
CA GLY A 36 -12.06 -7.74 5.52
C GLY A 36 -12.85 -7.73 4.21
N ARG A 37 -12.70 -6.65 3.47
CA ARG A 37 -13.35 -6.43 2.18
C ARG A 37 -12.30 -6.34 1.09
N PRO A 38 -12.54 -6.93 -0.11
CA PRO A 38 -11.62 -6.81 -1.24
C PRO A 38 -11.52 -5.35 -1.72
N ALA A 39 -10.42 -5.03 -2.41
CA ALA A 39 -10.17 -3.70 -2.95
C ALA A 39 -11.31 -3.24 -3.88
N SER A 40 -11.89 -4.14 -4.68
CA SER A 40 -13.04 -3.86 -5.53
C SER A 40 -14.24 -3.29 -4.75
N VAL A 41 -14.49 -3.77 -3.54
CA VAL A 41 -15.57 -3.23 -2.68
C VAL A 41 -15.19 -1.85 -2.13
N LEU A 42 -13.94 -1.63 -1.76
CA LEU A 42 -13.48 -0.34 -1.24
C LEU A 42 -13.58 0.75 -2.31
N VAL A 43 -13.03 0.51 -3.51
CA VAL A 43 -13.11 1.47 -4.62
C VAL A 43 -14.55 1.75 -5.06
N HIS A 44 -15.48 0.82 -4.79
CA HIS A 44 -16.90 0.99 -5.10
C HIS A 44 -17.65 1.81 -4.06
N ARG A 45 -17.24 1.78 -2.78
CA ARG A 45 -17.98 2.37 -1.66
C ARG A 45 -17.42 3.70 -1.15
N MET A 46 -16.10 3.89 -1.23
CA MET A 46 -15.47 5.11 -0.73
C MET A 46 -15.90 6.34 -1.53
N GLY A 47 -16.07 7.47 -0.85
CA GLY A 47 -16.26 8.76 -1.47
C GLY A 47 -15.01 9.22 -2.23
N GLU A 48 -15.16 10.14 -3.18
CA GLU A 48 -14.03 10.67 -3.96
C GLU A 48 -12.94 11.27 -3.08
N ALA A 49 -13.33 12.14 -2.14
CA ALA A 49 -12.39 12.79 -1.22
C ALA A 49 -11.68 11.78 -0.31
N GLU A 50 -12.39 10.78 0.20
CA GLU A 50 -11.83 9.73 1.05
C GLU A 50 -10.84 8.86 0.26
N LEU A 51 -11.18 8.51 -0.98
CA LEU A 51 -10.31 7.73 -1.85
C LEU A 51 -9.05 8.53 -2.21
N ALA A 52 -9.18 9.79 -2.58
CA ALA A 52 -8.05 10.66 -2.89
C ALA A 52 -7.11 10.81 -1.68
N ALA A 53 -7.66 11.04 -0.49
CA ALA A 53 -6.87 11.12 0.74
C ALA A 53 -6.10 9.81 1.02
N ALA A 54 -6.76 8.65 0.88
CA ALA A 54 -6.11 7.36 1.08
C ALA A 54 -5.00 7.09 0.05
N LEU A 55 -5.20 7.41 -1.22
CA LEU A 55 -4.20 7.26 -2.26
C LEU A 55 -2.98 8.15 -2.02
N LEU A 56 -3.20 9.39 -1.58
CA LEU A 56 -2.12 10.32 -1.25
C LEU A 56 -1.36 9.87 0.00
N GLU A 57 -2.06 9.56 1.08
CA GLU A 57 -1.43 9.24 2.38
C GLU A 57 -0.66 7.92 2.35
N LEU A 58 -1.26 6.87 1.75
CA LEU A 58 -0.71 5.51 1.80
C LEU A 58 0.23 5.19 0.63
N GLY A 59 0.05 5.88 -0.51
CA GLY A 59 0.82 5.61 -1.73
C GLY A 59 1.75 6.74 -2.17
N ASP A 60 1.75 7.87 -1.47
CA ASP A 60 2.40 9.11 -1.95
C ASP A 60 1.97 9.43 -3.42
N GLU A 61 0.68 9.14 -3.75
CA GLU A 61 0.15 9.30 -5.11
C GLU A 61 -0.20 10.77 -5.37
N THR A 62 0.59 11.42 -6.21
CA THR A 62 0.44 12.86 -6.51
C THR A 62 -0.81 13.15 -7.34
N ASP A 63 -1.23 12.20 -8.17
CA ASP A 63 -2.41 12.34 -9.04
C ASP A 63 -3.68 11.78 -8.39
N ALA A 64 -3.64 11.57 -7.05
CA ALA A 64 -4.74 10.99 -6.27
C ALA A 64 -6.11 11.62 -6.54
N PRO A 65 -6.27 12.96 -6.64
CA PRO A 65 -7.57 13.57 -6.94
C PRO A 65 -8.12 13.18 -8.32
N ALA A 66 -7.27 13.17 -9.34
CA ALA A 66 -7.67 12.82 -10.71
C ALA A 66 -8.05 11.33 -10.79
N ILE A 67 -7.26 10.46 -10.17
CA ILE A 67 -7.51 9.02 -10.10
C ILE A 67 -8.82 8.73 -9.36
N ALA A 68 -9.02 9.34 -8.18
CA ALA A 68 -10.22 9.14 -7.38
C ALA A 68 -11.49 9.58 -8.13
N ARG A 69 -11.46 10.75 -8.75
CA ARG A 69 -12.56 11.25 -9.57
C ARG A 69 -12.90 10.27 -10.70
N LEU A 70 -11.89 9.83 -11.47
CA LEU A 70 -12.12 8.92 -12.58
C LEU A 70 -12.65 7.55 -12.14
N ILE A 71 -12.20 7.04 -10.98
CA ILE A 71 -12.76 5.82 -10.36
C ILE A 71 -14.24 6.02 -10.04
N VAL A 72 -14.61 7.14 -9.42
CA VAL A 72 -16.01 7.43 -9.05
C VAL A 72 -16.90 7.58 -10.28
N GLU A 73 -16.44 8.30 -11.29
CA GLU A 73 -17.15 8.44 -12.57
C GLU A 73 -17.33 7.08 -13.28
N ARG A 74 -16.27 6.29 -13.34
CA ARG A 74 -16.30 5.01 -14.06
C ARG A 74 -17.17 3.97 -13.38
N ARG A 75 -17.10 3.86 -12.04
CA ARG A 75 -17.91 2.89 -11.28
C ARG A 75 -19.42 3.14 -11.37
N ALA A 76 -19.83 4.38 -11.67
CA ALA A 76 -21.24 4.73 -11.91
C ALA A 76 -21.78 4.11 -13.20
N ARG A 77 -20.91 3.79 -14.16
CA ARG A 77 -21.26 3.21 -15.48
C ARG A 77 -21.00 1.71 -15.55
N ALA A 78 -19.90 1.27 -14.98
CA ALA A 78 -19.49 -0.13 -14.99
C ALA A 78 -18.65 -0.46 -13.72
N PRO A 79 -18.81 -1.65 -13.13
CA PRO A 79 -18.06 -2.05 -11.96
C PRO A 79 -16.57 -2.26 -12.27
N ILE A 80 -15.69 -1.79 -11.38
CA ILE A 80 -14.24 -2.02 -11.43
C ILE A 80 -13.96 -3.30 -10.66
N ARG A 81 -13.73 -4.41 -11.33
CA ARG A 81 -13.63 -5.74 -10.73
C ARG A 81 -12.27 -6.39 -10.84
N THR A 82 -11.46 -5.96 -11.81
CA THR A 82 -10.17 -6.57 -12.11
C THR A 82 -9.02 -5.59 -11.91
N THR A 83 -7.83 -6.15 -11.77
CA THR A 83 -6.58 -5.36 -11.72
C THR A 83 -6.38 -4.57 -13.01
N GLN A 84 -6.81 -5.11 -14.17
CA GLN A 84 -6.72 -4.43 -15.44
C GLN A 84 -7.65 -3.22 -15.52
N ASP A 85 -8.90 -3.35 -15.03
CA ASP A 85 -9.84 -2.22 -15.00
C ASP A 85 -9.22 -1.05 -14.24
N LEU A 86 -8.66 -1.32 -13.06
CA LEU A 86 -8.01 -0.29 -12.25
C LEU A 86 -6.74 0.26 -12.90
N THR A 87 -5.89 -0.61 -13.47
CA THR A 87 -4.66 -0.20 -14.14
C THR A 87 -4.96 0.73 -15.31
N ALA A 88 -5.96 0.38 -16.13
CA ALA A 88 -6.38 1.21 -17.26
C ALA A 88 -6.85 2.59 -16.81
N LEU A 89 -7.67 2.66 -15.75
CA LEU A 89 -8.14 3.92 -15.17
C LEU A 89 -7.00 4.80 -14.65
N VAL A 90 -6.02 4.21 -13.96
CA VAL A 90 -4.88 4.98 -13.46
C VAL A 90 -4.02 5.49 -14.61
N CYS A 91 -3.81 4.67 -15.64
CA CYS A 91 -3.07 5.11 -16.83
C CYS A 91 -3.82 6.26 -17.54
N GLU A 92 -5.14 6.16 -17.70
CA GLU A 92 -5.99 7.21 -18.28
C GLU A 92 -5.89 8.51 -17.47
N ALA A 93 -6.02 8.44 -16.15
CA ALA A 93 -5.93 9.61 -15.26
C ALA A 93 -4.56 10.32 -15.31
N ARG A 94 -3.52 9.64 -15.78
CA ARG A 94 -2.14 10.15 -15.85
C ARG A 94 -1.64 10.35 -17.27
N ASP A 95 -2.52 10.33 -18.26
CA ASP A 95 -2.19 10.46 -19.69
C ASP A 95 -1.12 9.45 -20.17
N PHE A 96 -1.16 8.23 -19.63
CA PHE A 96 -0.31 7.13 -20.06
C PHE A 96 -1.08 6.14 -20.92
N THR A 97 -0.51 5.73 -22.05
CA THR A 97 -0.98 4.53 -22.74
C THR A 97 -0.51 3.27 -21.98
N LEU A 98 -1.25 2.17 -22.10
CA LEU A 98 -0.88 0.90 -21.46
C LEU A 98 0.49 0.38 -21.94
N GLU A 99 0.83 0.60 -23.20
CA GLU A 99 2.12 0.24 -23.80
C GLU A 99 3.27 1.02 -23.14
N ARG A 100 3.14 2.33 -23.03
CA ARG A 100 4.14 3.18 -22.33
C ARG A 100 4.27 2.82 -20.87
N ALA A 101 3.15 2.49 -20.21
CA ALA A 101 3.13 2.06 -18.82
C ALA A 101 3.90 0.74 -18.62
N ALA A 102 3.74 -0.23 -19.52
CA ALA A 102 4.45 -1.51 -19.46
C ALA A 102 5.97 -1.37 -19.51
N GLY A 103 6.48 -0.39 -20.28
CA GLY A 103 7.92 -0.09 -20.41
C GLY A 103 8.47 0.89 -19.38
N ALA A 104 7.63 1.50 -18.54
CA ALA A 104 8.07 2.50 -17.58
C ALA A 104 8.92 1.89 -16.45
N LYS A 105 10.00 2.59 -16.04
CA LYS A 105 10.85 2.19 -14.89
C LYS A 105 10.03 2.05 -13.62
N LEU A 106 9.10 2.98 -13.38
CA LEU A 106 8.09 2.89 -12.35
C LEU A 106 6.73 2.91 -13.05
N HIS A 107 5.97 1.84 -12.91
CA HIS A 107 4.66 1.73 -13.54
C HIS A 107 3.70 2.77 -12.94
N PRO A 108 2.90 3.50 -13.76
CA PRO A 108 1.98 4.53 -13.28
C PRO A 108 1.04 4.07 -12.16
N ALA A 109 0.55 2.85 -12.22
CA ALA A 109 -0.36 2.28 -11.22
C ALA A 109 0.32 1.79 -9.93
N ALA A 110 1.65 1.79 -9.84
CA ALA A 110 2.36 1.18 -8.71
C ALA A 110 1.95 1.78 -7.36
N ARG A 111 1.89 3.12 -7.26
CA ARG A 111 1.53 3.84 -6.03
C ARG A 111 0.07 3.64 -5.65
N THR A 112 -0.83 3.68 -6.62
CA THR A 112 -2.26 3.42 -6.43
C THR A 112 -2.50 2.00 -5.90
N PHE A 113 -1.83 0.98 -6.48
CA PHE A 113 -1.92 -0.40 -6.01
C PHE A 113 -1.33 -0.58 -4.61
N GLN A 114 -0.20 0.07 -4.32
CA GLN A 114 0.36 0.09 -2.97
C GLN A 114 -0.62 0.68 -1.96
N ALA A 115 -1.19 1.85 -2.24
CA ALA A 115 -2.15 2.51 -1.36
C ALA A 115 -3.36 1.62 -1.07
N LEU A 116 -3.96 1.02 -2.11
CA LEU A 116 -5.11 0.14 -1.95
C LEU A 116 -4.77 -1.13 -1.17
N ARG A 117 -3.60 -1.74 -1.40
CA ARG A 117 -3.12 -2.88 -0.62
C ARG A 117 -3.02 -2.53 0.87
N MET A 118 -2.39 -1.42 1.18
CA MET A 118 -2.23 -0.94 2.56
C MET A 118 -3.57 -0.66 3.22
N LEU A 119 -4.51 -0.08 2.47
CA LEU A 119 -5.87 0.22 2.94
C LEU A 119 -6.65 -1.07 3.24
N VAL A 120 -6.68 -2.02 2.29
CA VAL A 120 -7.36 -3.31 2.42
C VAL A 120 -6.88 -4.08 3.64
N ASN A 121 -5.57 -4.10 3.86
CA ASN A 121 -4.95 -4.91 4.90
C ASN A 121 -4.69 -4.14 6.20
N ARG A 122 -5.09 -2.86 6.27
CA ARG A 122 -4.87 -1.99 7.42
C ARG A 122 -3.40 -1.96 7.86
N GLU A 123 -2.47 -1.97 6.90
CA GLU A 123 -1.03 -2.13 7.16
C GLU A 123 -0.51 -1.06 8.11
N THR A 124 -0.91 0.20 7.90
CA THR A 124 -0.53 1.32 8.77
C THR A 124 -1.00 1.12 10.22
N GLY A 125 -2.27 0.78 10.42
CA GLY A 125 -2.80 0.56 11.78
C GLY A 125 -2.17 -0.64 12.49
N ASN A 126 -1.79 -1.68 11.74
CA ASN A 126 -1.06 -2.82 12.29
C ASN A 126 0.36 -2.43 12.70
N LEU A 127 1.06 -1.62 11.88
CA LEU A 127 2.37 -1.08 12.21
C LEU A 127 2.31 -0.20 13.47
N GLU A 128 1.34 0.71 13.54
CA GLU A 128 1.15 1.59 14.71
C GLU A 128 0.89 0.79 16.00
N ARG A 129 0.08 -0.26 15.93
CA ARG A 129 -0.13 -1.18 17.06
C ARG A 129 1.16 -1.88 17.47
N LEU A 130 1.91 -2.40 16.49
CA LEU A 130 3.21 -3.02 16.77
C LEU A 130 4.13 -2.05 17.49
N LEU A 131 4.28 -0.84 16.96
CA LEU A 131 5.14 0.20 17.55
C LEU A 131 4.70 0.60 18.96
N ALA A 132 3.40 0.63 19.24
CA ALA A 132 2.85 0.95 20.54
C ALA A 132 3.15 -0.14 21.60
N VAL A 133 3.09 -1.42 21.21
CA VAL A 133 3.32 -2.53 22.16
C VAL A 133 4.80 -2.97 22.22
N LEU A 134 5.61 -2.61 21.24
CA LEU A 134 6.99 -3.04 21.12
C LEU A 134 7.83 -2.78 22.38
N PRO A 135 7.75 -1.59 23.03
CA PRO A 135 8.52 -1.34 24.25
C PRO A 135 8.21 -2.31 25.39
N SER A 136 6.94 -2.71 25.55
CA SER A 136 6.54 -3.66 26.59
C SER A 136 6.91 -5.12 26.29
N CYS A 137 7.18 -5.43 25.03
CA CYS A 137 7.61 -6.76 24.60
C CYS A 137 9.12 -7.00 24.75
N LEU A 138 9.89 -5.93 24.94
CA LEU A 138 11.34 -6.00 25.05
C LEU A 138 11.76 -6.08 26.53
N ARG A 139 12.67 -7.00 26.85
CA ARG A 139 13.36 -6.96 28.14
C ARG A 139 14.36 -5.80 28.18
N PRO A 140 14.80 -5.37 29.39
CA PRO A 140 15.85 -4.35 29.51
C PRO A 140 17.06 -4.67 28.62
N ARG A 141 17.57 -3.70 27.89
CA ARG A 141 18.63 -3.84 26.86
C ARG A 141 18.26 -4.71 25.66
N GLY A 142 16.99 -5.08 25.49
CA GLY A 142 16.50 -5.74 24.27
C GLY A 142 16.65 -4.82 23.06
N ARG A 143 16.80 -5.42 21.88
CA ARG A 143 16.92 -4.68 20.60
C ARG A 143 15.76 -5.04 19.68
N ALA A 144 15.22 -4.04 19.00
CA ALA A 144 14.27 -4.21 17.92
C ALA A 144 14.86 -3.64 16.62
N VAL A 145 14.72 -4.39 15.54
CA VAL A 145 15.10 -3.95 14.19
C VAL A 145 13.87 -4.05 13.30
N LEU A 146 13.50 -2.93 12.67
CA LEU A 146 12.41 -2.88 11.71
C LEU A 146 12.97 -2.52 10.33
N LEU A 147 12.57 -3.31 9.33
CA LEU A 147 12.91 -3.07 7.94
C LEU A 147 11.69 -2.45 7.26
N SER A 148 11.84 -1.23 6.74
CA SER A 148 10.80 -0.51 6.01
C SER A 148 11.12 -0.49 4.53
N PHE A 149 10.11 -0.67 3.68
CA PHE A 149 10.28 -0.71 2.22
C PHE A 149 9.73 0.53 1.52
N HIS A 150 9.04 1.42 2.23
CA HIS A 150 8.53 2.67 1.67
C HIS A 150 8.52 3.81 2.70
N SER A 151 8.46 5.06 2.18
CA SER A 151 8.56 6.29 2.95
C SER A 151 7.54 6.42 4.09
N GLY A 152 6.32 5.96 3.88
CA GLY A 152 5.25 6.04 4.88
C GLY A 152 5.50 5.17 6.13
N GLU A 153 6.02 3.95 5.95
CA GLU A 153 6.44 3.08 7.07
C GLU A 153 7.66 3.66 7.77
N ASP A 154 8.71 4.02 7.01
CA ASP A 154 9.95 4.57 7.55
C ASP A 154 9.69 5.79 8.43
N ARG A 155 8.82 6.70 7.98
CA ARG A 155 8.44 7.89 8.74
C ARG A 155 7.81 7.54 10.09
N ARG A 156 6.85 6.60 10.11
CA ARG A 156 6.17 6.17 11.34
C ARG A 156 7.11 5.46 12.31
N VAL A 157 7.95 4.57 11.80
CA VAL A 157 8.99 3.89 12.60
C VAL A 157 9.92 4.92 13.22
N LYS A 158 10.50 5.83 12.45
CA LYS A 158 11.39 6.88 12.95
C LYS A 158 10.73 7.79 13.99
N GLN A 159 9.47 8.16 13.78
CA GLN A 159 8.72 8.95 14.76
C GLN A 159 8.53 8.19 16.09
N ALA A 160 8.13 6.92 16.03
CA ALA A 160 7.94 6.09 17.21
C ALA A 160 9.25 5.87 17.96
N PHE A 161 10.34 5.59 17.26
CA PHE A 161 11.65 5.43 17.89
C PHE A 161 12.17 6.73 18.51
N ARG A 162 12.00 7.88 17.85
CA ARG A 162 12.37 9.19 18.41
C ARG A 162 11.55 9.51 19.66
N ALA A 163 10.25 9.28 19.64
CA ALA A 163 9.38 9.50 20.79
C ALA A 163 9.75 8.60 21.97
N GLY A 164 10.14 7.35 21.72
CA GLY A 164 10.68 6.42 22.72
C GLY A 164 12.05 6.85 23.25
N ALA A 165 12.96 7.25 22.37
CA ALA A 165 14.30 7.70 22.72
C ALA A 165 14.27 8.92 23.66
N THR A 166 13.35 9.86 23.43
CA THR A 166 13.21 11.06 24.29
C THR A 166 12.80 10.69 25.73
N LYS A 167 12.23 9.52 25.95
CA LYS A 167 11.79 9.08 27.30
C LYS A 167 12.78 8.17 28.03
N VAL A 168 13.69 7.50 27.34
CA VAL A 168 14.50 6.42 27.94
C VAL A 168 16.00 6.47 27.59
N PHE A 169 16.42 7.10 26.50
CA PHE A 169 17.78 6.94 25.98
C PHE A 169 18.68 8.17 26.07
N ILE A 170 18.15 9.36 26.33
CA ILE A 170 19.00 10.56 26.53
C ILE A 170 19.69 10.52 27.91
N GLU A 171 19.13 9.84 28.89
CA GLU A 171 19.74 9.71 30.22
C GLU A 171 20.93 8.74 30.26
N GLU A 172 21.00 7.74 29.36
CA GLU A 172 22.12 6.75 29.37
C GLU A 172 23.34 7.18 28.53
N PHE A 173 23.24 8.19 27.67
CA PHE A 173 24.37 8.67 26.87
C PHE A 173 25.01 9.98 27.36
N GLN A 174 24.56 10.53 28.49
CA GLN A 174 25.16 11.71 29.13
C GLN A 174 25.98 11.40 30.36
N ASN A 175 26.27 10.12 30.64
CA ASN A 175 27.25 9.73 31.71
C ASN A 175 28.43 8.96 31.15
#